data_974723dc6e6503240697e7729c1ac29f
#
_entry.id   974723dc6e6503240697e7729c1ac29f
#
_cell.length_a   1.000
_cell.length_b   1.000
_cell.length_c   1.000
_cell.angle_alpha   90.00
_cell.angle_beta   90.00
_cell.angle_gamma   90.00
#
_symmetry.space_group_name_H-M   'P 1'
#
loop_
_entity.id
_entity.type
_entity.pdbx_description
1 polymer ?
#
loop_
_entity_poly.entity_id
_entity_poly.type
_entity_poly.pdbx_seq_one_letter_code
_entity_poly.pdbx_strand_id
1 'polypeptide(L)'
;MFPYQELEKKYADFVGTQHACATNTGTAALHLAIEALEMPNDTQVIIPDFSMYASALAVHYARLTPVFIDCDENLLIDLDKVEKHFD
;
A
#
# COMPACT_ATOMS: atom_id res chain seq x y z
N MET A 1 25.16 15.27 5.15
CA MET A 1 24.05 14.33 4.91
C MET A 1 23.04 14.44 6.04
N PHE A 2 21.76 14.57 5.71
CA PHE A 2 20.71 14.59 6.74
C PHE A 2 20.51 13.18 7.31
N PRO A 3 20.08 13.04 8.60
CA PRO A 3 19.89 11.73 9.22
C PRO A 3 18.94 10.79 8.44
N TYR A 4 17.88 11.33 7.82
CA TYR A 4 16.96 10.50 7.07
C TYR A 4 17.62 9.91 5.81
N GLN A 5 18.55 10.62 5.18
CA GLN A 5 19.27 10.12 4.01
C GLN A 5 20.16 8.94 4.36
N GLU A 6 20.81 9.00 5.51
CA GLU A 6 21.62 7.89 6.00
C GLU A 6 20.76 6.67 6.33
N LEU A 7 19.60 6.89 6.95
CA LEU A 7 18.63 5.85 7.24
C LEU A 7 18.14 5.17 5.95
N GLU A 8 17.79 5.99 4.95
CA GLU A 8 17.32 5.46 3.66
C GLU A 8 18.36 4.55 3.02
N LYS A 9 19.63 4.96 3.04
CA LYS A 9 20.71 4.17 2.47
C LYS A 9 20.90 2.85 3.21
N LYS A 10 20.94 2.90 4.53
CA LYS A 10 21.11 1.70 5.36
C LYS A 10 19.94 0.75 5.22
N TYR A 11 18.72 1.28 5.17
CA TYR A 11 17.53 0.46 5.02
C TYR A 11 17.47 -0.21 3.65
N ALA A 12 17.80 0.52 2.59
CA ALA A 12 17.86 -0.04 1.25
C ALA A 12 18.85 -1.21 1.17
N ASP A 13 20.03 -1.03 1.77
CA ASP A 13 21.05 -2.08 1.82
C ASP A 13 20.55 -3.30 2.61
N PHE A 14 19.87 -3.06 3.73
CA PHE A 14 19.35 -4.13 4.58
C PHE A 14 18.30 -5.00 3.88
N VAL A 15 17.36 -4.38 3.16
CA VAL A 15 16.29 -5.12 2.48
C VAL A 15 16.66 -5.55 1.05
N GLY A 16 17.79 -5.09 0.53
CA GLY A 16 18.26 -5.50 -0.80
C GLY A 16 17.65 -4.73 -1.96
N THR A 17 17.16 -3.51 -1.72
CA THR A 17 16.65 -2.64 -2.78
C THR A 17 17.69 -1.59 -3.15
N GLN A 18 17.55 -0.98 -4.33
CA GLN A 18 18.44 0.11 -4.75
C GLN A 18 18.17 1.39 -3.98
N HIS A 19 16.93 1.64 -3.63
CA HIS A 19 16.50 2.87 -3.01
C HIS A 19 15.52 2.60 -1.86
N ALA A 20 15.46 3.53 -0.93
CA ALA A 20 14.44 3.59 0.10
C ALA A 20 14.07 5.06 0.29
N CYS A 21 12.82 5.32 0.62
CA CYS A 21 12.32 6.66 0.83
C CYS A 21 11.64 6.74 2.19
N ALA A 22 12.14 7.59 3.07
CA ALA A 22 11.54 7.79 4.38
C ALA A 22 10.33 8.72 4.29
N THR A 23 9.29 8.41 5.04
CA THR A 23 8.10 9.24 5.15
C THR A 23 7.81 9.50 6.63
N ASN A 24 6.95 10.47 6.91
CA ASN A 24 6.63 10.82 8.29
C ASN A 24 5.53 9.95 8.91
N THR A 25 4.80 9.19 8.12
CA THR A 25 3.73 8.31 8.61
C THR A 25 3.61 7.08 7.70
N GLY A 26 2.97 6.02 8.22
CA GLY A 26 2.65 4.84 7.42
C GLY A 26 1.64 5.15 6.31
N THR A 27 0.67 6.03 6.55
CA THR A 27 -0.29 6.46 5.53
C THR A 27 0.43 7.12 4.36
N ALA A 28 1.38 8.00 4.65
CA ALA A 28 2.17 8.65 3.60
C ALA A 28 3.01 7.64 2.83
N ALA A 29 3.56 6.63 3.50
CA ALA A 29 4.33 5.58 2.85
C ALA A 29 3.48 4.76 1.89
N LEU A 30 2.28 4.37 2.31
CA LEU A 30 1.33 3.64 1.46
C LEU A 30 0.90 4.49 0.26
N HIS A 31 0.58 5.77 0.50
CA HIS A 31 0.19 6.70 -0.56
C HIS A 31 1.31 6.85 -1.58
N LEU A 32 2.54 7.05 -1.12
CA LEU A 32 3.69 7.20 -2.01
C LEU A 32 3.91 5.93 -2.85
N ALA A 33 3.81 4.76 -2.25
CA ALA A 33 3.98 3.49 -2.96
C ALA A 33 2.94 3.34 -4.08
N ILE A 34 1.69 3.69 -3.81
CA ILE A 34 0.60 3.60 -4.79
C ILE A 34 0.79 4.63 -5.90
N GLU A 35 1.14 5.86 -5.56
CA GLU A 35 1.41 6.91 -6.54
C GLU A 35 2.55 6.54 -7.48
N ALA A 36 3.57 5.86 -6.97
CA ALA A 36 4.73 5.44 -7.75
C ALA A 36 4.37 4.44 -8.85
N LEU A 37 3.23 3.76 -8.75
CA LEU A 37 2.75 2.84 -9.77
C LEU A 37 2.13 3.55 -10.98
N GLU A 38 1.84 4.85 -10.84
CA GLU A 38 1.29 5.69 -11.91
C GLU A 38 0.04 5.09 -12.58
N MET A 39 -0.87 4.54 -11.76
CA MET A 39 -2.08 3.93 -12.29
C MET A 39 -3.11 5.00 -12.70
N PRO A 40 -3.92 4.72 -13.74
CA PRO A 40 -4.99 5.65 -14.15
C PRO A 40 -5.96 5.91 -12.99
N ASN A 41 -6.54 7.12 -12.96
CA ASN A 41 -7.55 7.47 -11.97
C ASN A 41 -8.70 6.45 -12.01
N ASP A 42 -9.30 6.20 -10.86
CA ASP A 42 -10.41 5.27 -10.67
C ASP A 42 -10.05 3.79 -10.88
N THR A 43 -8.77 3.46 -11.02
CA THR A 43 -8.34 2.06 -11.00
C THR A 43 -8.75 1.44 -9.67
N GLN A 44 -9.31 0.25 -9.70
CA GLN A 44 -9.74 -0.45 -8.49
C GLN A 44 -8.55 -1.07 -7.77
N VAL A 45 -8.49 -0.85 -6.47
CA VAL A 45 -7.47 -1.44 -5.60
C VAL A 45 -8.17 -2.29 -4.55
N ILE A 46 -7.86 -3.57 -4.53
CA ILE A 46 -8.46 -4.51 -3.59
C ILE A 46 -7.75 -4.38 -2.25
N ILE A 47 -8.55 -4.22 -1.20
CA ILE A 47 -8.04 -4.16 0.17
C ILE A 47 -8.94 -5.02 1.06
N PRO A 48 -8.38 -5.61 2.14
CA PRO A 48 -9.21 -6.36 3.08
C PRO A 48 -10.09 -5.38 3.88
N ASP A 49 -11.32 -5.79 4.20
CA ASP A 49 -12.23 -4.94 4.98
C ASP A 49 -11.85 -4.90 6.46
N PHE A 50 -11.11 -5.88 6.95
CA PHE A 50 -10.55 -5.87 8.31
C PHE A 50 -9.10 -5.39 8.25
N SER A 51 -8.92 -4.08 8.27
CA SER A 51 -7.60 -3.47 8.13
C SER A 51 -7.62 -2.07 8.74
N MET A 52 -6.43 -1.51 8.92
CA MET A 52 -6.28 -0.13 9.35
C MET A 52 -6.89 0.82 8.31
N TYR A 53 -7.48 1.90 8.79
CA TYR A 53 -8.07 2.92 7.94
C TYR A 53 -7.07 3.50 6.91
N ALA A 54 -5.79 3.47 7.25
CA ALA A 54 -4.72 3.99 6.41
C ALA A 54 -4.70 3.36 5.00
N SER A 55 -5.04 2.07 4.87
CA SER A 55 -5.07 1.40 3.57
C SER A 55 -6.09 2.04 2.63
N ALA A 56 -7.30 2.29 3.12
CA ALA A 56 -8.35 2.93 2.33
C ALA A 56 -8.02 4.40 2.03
N LEU A 57 -7.45 5.11 3.01
CA LEU A 57 -7.04 6.50 2.83
C LEU A 57 -5.98 6.64 1.76
N ALA A 58 -4.98 5.78 1.75
CA ALA A 58 -3.91 5.83 0.77
C ALA A 58 -4.45 5.67 -0.65
N VAL A 59 -5.37 4.73 -0.83
CA VAL A 59 -6.04 4.51 -2.13
C VAL A 59 -6.83 5.74 -2.54
N HIS A 60 -7.57 6.32 -1.61
CA HIS A 60 -8.37 7.52 -1.86
C HIS A 60 -7.49 8.71 -2.25
N TYR A 61 -6.41 8.96 -1.51
CA TYR A 61 -5.48 10.06 -1.80
C TYR A 61 -4.81 9.91 -3.17
N ALA A 62 -4.61 8.69 -3.62
CA ALA A 62 -4.04 8.42 -4.95
C ALA A 62 -5.08 8.51 -6.07
N ARG A 63 -6.32 8.92 -5.75
CA ARG A 63 -7.45 9.04 -6.70
C ARG A 63 -7.82 7.71 -7.35
N LEU A 64 -7.67 6.64 -6.59
CA LEU A 64 -8.07 5.30 -6.99
C LEU A 64 -9.30 4.88 -6.21
N THR A 65 -9.92 3.79 -6.61
CA THR A 65 -11.16 3.30 -6.00
C THR A 65 -10.86 2.07 -5.13
N PRO A 66 -11.06 2.14 -3.81
CA PRO A 66 -10.88 0.97 -2.96
C PRO A 66 -12.03 -0.02 -3.15
N VAL A 67 -11.70 -1.29 -3.23
CA VAL A 67 -12.68 -2.38 -3.28
C VAL A 67 -12.45 -3.26 -2.07
N PHE A 68 -13.42 -3.30 -1.16
CA PHE A 68 -13.31 -4.03 0.09
C PHE A 68 -13.70 -5.49 -0.11
N ILE A 69 -12.82 -6.39 0.29
CA ILE A 69 -13.04 -7.83 0.24
C ILE A 69 -13.00 -8.38 1.65
N ASP A 70 -13.98 -9.21 1.99
CA ASP A 70 -14.06 -9.84 3.31
C ASP A 70 -12.82 -10.66 3.60
N CYS A 71 -12.43 -10.68 4.89
CA CYS A 71 -11.35 -11.51 5.36
C CYS A 71 -11.79 -12.95 5.57
N ASP A 72 -10.83 -13.87 5.57
CA ASP A 72 -11.05 -15.25 5.93
C ASP A 72 -11.10 -15.42 7.46
N GLU A 73 -11.19 -16.67 7.93
CA GLU A 73 -11.26 -16.98 9.37
C GLU A 73 -10.01 -16.58 10.14
N ASN A 74 -8.88 -16.37 9.45
CA ASN A 74 -7.62 -15.96 10.06
C ASN A 74 -7.44 -14.43 10.02
N LEU A 75 -8.46 -13.67 9.62
CA LEU A 75 -8.46 -12.22 9.47
C LEU A 75 -7.50 -11.73 8.39
N LEU A 76 -7.19 -12.59 7.43
CA LEU A 76 -6.42 -12.24 6.24
C LEU A 76 -7.38 -12.10 5.05
N ILE A 77 -6.94 -11.38 4.03
CA ILE A 77 -7.78 -11.21 2.83
C ILE A 77 -8.13 -12.58 2.24
N ASP A 78 -9.40 -12.77 1.90
CA ASP A 78 -9.87 -14.04 1.34
C ASP A 78 -9.57 -14.09 -0.15
N LEU A 79 -8.56 -14.88 -0.52
CA LEU A 79 -8.11 -14.96 -1.91
C LEU A 79 -9.16 -15.53 -2.86
N ASP A 80 -10.03 -16.40 -2.37
CA ASP A 80 -11.12 -16.95 -3.20
C ASP A 80 -12.11 -15.84 -3.56
N LYS A 81 -12.41 -14.94 -2.63
CA LYS A 81 -13.29 -13.80 -2.90
C LYS A 81 -12.64 -12.78 -3.81
N VAL A 82 -11.33 -12.58 -3.69
CA VAL A 82 -10.57 -11.72 -4.60
C VAL A 82 -10.68 -12.28 -6.02
N GLU A 83 -10.46 -13.59 -6.19
CA GLU A 83 -10.54 -14.23 -7.49
C GLU A 83 -11.94 -14.08 -8.11
N LYS A 84 -12.98 -14.27 -7.31
CA LYS A 84 -14.37 -14.10 -7.77
C LYS A 84 -14.68 -12.68 -8.25
N HIS A 85 -14.03 -11.68 -7.66
CA HIS A 85 -14.23 -10.29 -8.05
C HIS A 85 -13.80 -10.04 -9.51
N PHE A 86 -12.82 -10.78 -9.99
CA PHE A 86 -12.30 -10.65 -11.35
C PHE A 86 -13.03 -11.54 -12.38
N ASP A 87 -13.92 -12.40 -11.92
CA ASP A 87 -14.76 -13.24 -12.81
C ASP A 87 -16.09 -12.53 -13.19
#